data_135a59bfd3d783f78d4d6977caf4a787
#
_entry.id   135a59bfd3d783f78d4d6977caf4a787
#
_cell.length_a   1.000
_cell.length_b   1.000
_cell.length_c   1.000
_cell.angle_alpha   90.00
_cell.angle_beta   90.00
_cell.angle_gamma   90.00
#
_symmetry.space_group_name_H-M   'P 1'
#
loop_
_entity.id
_entity.type
_entity.pdbx_description
1 polymer ?
#
loop_
_entity_poly.entity_id
_entity_poly.type
_entity_poly.pdbx_seq_one_letter_code
_entity_poly.pdbx_strand_id
1 'polypeptide(L)'
;MNHDTQPYQALEAPIEPFFKPLAYALILLRSSGYPCLFYGDLYGIKGEHPFPPSCGGALPNLVLARKLYSYGVQQDYFDFATCIGWVRYGTWDHRFGCAVVMSNAGPGEKKMHVGEMHAGEKWTDVLGWETGEVEIDHEVFSCLSSI
;
A
#
# COMPACT_ATOMS: atom_id res chain seq x y z
N MET A 1 -5.53 -13.10 5.47
CA MET A 1 -5.35 -14.02 6.61
C MET A 1 -6.28 -13.62 7.74
N ASN A 2 -6.76 -14.56 8.53
CA ASN A 2 -7.58 -14.35 9.73
C ASN A 2 -7.27 -15.47 10.74
N HIS A 3 -8.02 -15.53 11.83
CA HIS A 3 -7.80 -16.53 12.90
C HIS A 3 -8.02 -17.98 12.44
N ASP A 4 -8.78 -18.23 11.37
CA ASP A 4 -9.02 -19.59 10.85
C ASP A 4 -7.96 -19.99 9.82
N THR A 5 -7.40 -19.02 9.10
CA THR A 5 -6.47 -19.27 7.98
C THR A 5 -5.00 -18.99 8.33
N GLN A 6 -4.72 -18.60 9.58
CA GLN A 6 -3.35 -18.44 10.05
C GLN A 6 -2.62 -19.78 10.14
N PRO A 7 -1.29 -19.82 10.19
CA PRO A 7 -0.53 -21.04 10.34
C PRO A 7 -1.00 -21.90 11.54
N TYR A 8 -0.98 -23.21 11.34
CA TYR A 8 -1.37 -24.23 12.30
C TYR A 8 -2.88 -24.29 12.63
N GLN A 9 -3.73 -23.64 11.87
CA GLN A 9 -5.18 -23.79 11.98
C GLN A 9 -5.73 -24.76 10.91
N ALA A 10 -6.93 -25.29 11.16
CA ALA A 10 -7.54 -26.29 10.29
C ALA A 10 -7.77 -25.82 8.84
N LEU A 11 -7.93 -24.52 8.63
CA LEU A 11 -8.11 -23.90 7.32
C LEU A 11 -6.88 -23.10 6.90
N GLU A 12 -5.70 -23.52 7.32
CA GLU A 12 -4.46 -22.83 7.02
C GLU A 12 -4.33 -22.48 5.54
N ALA A 13 -4.24 -21.17 5.25
CA ALA A 13 -4.04 -20.63 3.93
C ALA A 13 -3.24 -19.31 4.03
N PRO A 14 -1.94 -19.40 4.31
CA PRO A 14 -1.11 -18.22 4.47
C PRO A 14 -0.91 -17.51 3.13
N ILE A 15 -0.85 -16.19 3.18
CA ILE A 15 -0.37 -15.37 2.07
C ILE A 15 1.15 -15.36 2.14
N GLU A 16 1.81 -15.55 0.99
CA GLU A 16 3.26 -15.50 0.89
C GLU A 16 3.80 -14.18 1.49
N PRO A 17 4.89 -14.25 2.29
CA PRO A 17 5.41 -13.07 3.00
C PRO A 17 5.70 -11.88 2.09
N PHE A 18 6.29 -12.12 0.90
CA PHE A 18 6.59 -11.06 -0.05
C PHE A 18 5.33 -10.39 -0.63
N PHE A 19 4.25 -11.15 -0.79
CA PHE A 19 2.99 -10.63 -1.34
C PHE A 19 2.09 -9.97 -0.29
N LYS A 20 2.32 -10.24 0.98
CA LYS A 20 1.47 -9.75 2.08
C LYS A 20 1.37 -8.21 2.13
N PRO A 21 2.46 -7.44 2.00
CA PRO A 21 2.35 -5.98 1.96
C PRO A 21 1.56 -5.47 0.75
N LEU A 22 1.69 -6.12 -0.41
CA LEU A 22 0.90 -5.79 -1.60
C LEU A 22 -0.59 -6.04 -1.37
N ALA A 23 -0.94 -7.18 -0.77
CA ALA A 23 -2.32 -7.51 -0.43
C ALA A 23 -2.92 -6.49 0.55
N TYR A 24 -2.15 -6.05 1.55
CA TYR A 24 -2.60 -5.01 2.48
C TYR A 24 -2.71 -3.64 1.81
N ALA A 25 -1.80 -3.26 0.93
CA ALA A 25 -1.94 -2.04 0.14
C ALA A 25 -3.23 -2.04 -0.69
N LEU A 26 -3.54 -3.16 -1.35
CA LEU A 26 -4.77 -3.33 -2.12
C LEU A 26 -6.04 -3.11 -1.29
N ILE A 27 -6.14 -3.72 -0.12
CA ILE A 27 -7.35 -3.60 0.70
C ILE A 27 -7.43 -2.30 1.50
N LEU A 28 -6.29 -1.70 1.87
CA LEU A 28 -6.25 -0.50 2.71
C LEU A 28 -6.33 0.79 1.91
N LEU A 29 -5.68 0.86 0.75
CA LEU A 29 -5.48 2.14 0.06
C LEU A 29 -6.43 2.37 -1.13
N ARG A 30 -7.19 1.36 -1.56
CA ARG A 30 -8.24 1.54 -2.58
C ARG A 30 -9.50 2.16 -1.99
N SER A 31 -10.32 2.72 -2.87
CA SER A 31 -11.58 3.39 -2.48
C SER A 31 -12.69 2.43 -2.11
N SER A 32 -12.68 1.22 -2.65
CA SER A 32 -13.75 0.25 -2.46
C SER A 32 -13.45 -0.73 -1.33
N GLY A 33 -14.52 -1.24 -0.74
CA GLY A 33 -14.47 -2.26 0.30
C GLY A 33 -14.38 -1.70 1.71
N TYR A 34 -14.55 -2.61 2.67
CA TYR A 34 -14.39 -2.34 4.10
C TYR A 34 -13.26 -3.23 4.62
N PRO A 35 -12.04 -2.69 4.75
CA PRO A 35 -10.88 -3.50 5.09
C PRO A 35 -10.92 -3.98 6.53
N CYS A 36 -10.54 -5.25 6.73
CA CYS A 36 -10.29 -5.83 8.04
C CYS A 36 -8.81 -6.16 8.17
N LEU A 37 -8.22 -5.75 9.28
CA LEU A 37 -6.86 -6.08 9.66
C LEU A 37 -6.87 -7.29 10.60
N PHE A 38 -6.06 -8.28 10.27
CA PHE A 38 -5.83 -9.37 11.20
C PHE A 38 -4.88 -8.91 12.31
N TYR A 39 -5.32 -9.04 13.57
CA TYR A 39 -4.54 -8.62 14.73
C TYR A 39 -3.13 -9.23 14.77
N GLY A 40 -3.03 -10.52 14.44
CA GLY A 40 -1.76 -11.24 14.41
C GLY A 40 -0.78 -10.71 13.35
N ASP A 41 -1.28 -10.18 12.24
CA ASP A 41 -0.41 -9.54 11.24
C ASP A 41 0.15 -8.20 11.72
N LEU A 42 -0.62 -7.47 12.51
CA LEU A 42 -0.22 -6.15 13.02
C LEU A 42 0.77 -6.24 14.19
N TYR A 43 0.48 -7.14 15.15
CA TYR A 43 1.20 -7.20 16.43
C TYR A 43 2.02 -8.47 16.61
N GLY A 44 1.95 -9.40 15.67
CA GLY A 44 2.48 -10.75 15.83
C GLY A 44 1.58 -11.63 16.70
N ILE A 45 1.93 -12.89 16.81
CA ILE A 45 1.26 -13.88 17.64
C ILE A 45 2.25 -14.42 18.66
N LYS A 46 1.76 -14.60 19.88
CA LYS A 46 2.48 -15.24 21.00
C LYS A 46 1.81 -16.57 21.31
N GLY A 47 2.51 -17.47 21.94
CA GLY A 47 2.00 -18.77 22.37
C GLY A 47 2.83 -19.92 21.81
N GLU A 48 2.20 -21.07 21.58
CA GLU A 48 2.88 -22.30 21.13
C GLU A 48 3.51 -22.16 19.75
N HIS A 49 2.86 -21.41 18.85
CA HIS A 49 3.33 -21.14 17.48
C HIS A 49 3.47 -19.63 17.25
N PRO A 50 4.51 -18.98 17.81
CA PRO A 50 4.66 -17.55 17.71
C PRO A 50 5.13 -17.14 16.32
N PHE A 51 4.68 -15.99 15.82
CA PHE A 51 5.29 -15.33 14.67
C PHE A 51 5.30 -13.80 14.82
N PRO A 52 6.28 -13.14 14.20
CA PRO A 52 6.44 -11.69 14.33
C PRO A 52 5.33 -10.92 13.57
N PRO A 53 5.22 -9.61 13.79
CA PRO A 53 4.41 -8.73 12.95
C PRO A 53 4.74 -8.92 11.46
N SER A 54 3.73 -8.92 10.64
CA SER A 54 3.85 -9.12 9.19
C SER A 54 4.43 -7.89 8.47
N CYS A 55 4.78 -8.05 7.21
CA CYS A 55 5.28 -6.98 6.34
C CYS A 55 6.56 -6.31 6.87
N GLY A 56 7.42 -7.06 7.57
CA GLY A 56 8.64 -6.49 8.18
C GLY A 56 8.37 -5.32 9.16
N GLY A 57 7.14 -5.23 9.70
CA GLY A 57 6.73 -4.12 10.57
C GLY A 57 6.17 -2.90 9.82
N ALA A 58 6.04 -2.94 8.50
CA ALA A 58 5.53 -1.81 7.70
C ALA A 58 4.00 -1.67 7.73
N LEU A 59 3.25 -2.66 8.24
CA LEU A 59 1.79 -2.63 8.26
C LEU A 59 1.21 -1.42 9.02
N PRO A 60 1.76 -0.96 10.16
CA PRO A 60 1.32 0.28 10.80
C PRO A 60 1.42 1.51 9.88
N ASN A 61 2.45 1.59 9.03
CA ASN A 61 2.60 2.69 8.07
C ASN A 61 1.52 2.65 6.98
N LEU A 62 1.13 1.47 6.50
CA LEU A 62 -0.01 1.32 5.57
C LEU A 62 -1.34 1.74 6.21
N VAL A 63 -1.55 1.41 7.48
CA VAL A 63 -2.73 1.86 8.24
C VAL A 63 -2.74 3.37 8.39
N LEU A 64 -1.59 3.95 8.68
CA LEU A 64 -1.42 5.40 8.79
C LEU A 64 -1.66 6.08 7.43
N ALA A 65 -1.10 5.53 6.36
CA ALA A 65 -1.31 6.03 5.00
C ALA A 65 -2.80 6.03 4.62
N ARG A 66 -3.53 4.96 4.96
CA ARG A 66 -4.99 4.93 4.79
C ARG A 66 -5.67 6.08 5.53
N LYS A 67 -5.30 6.28 6.79
CA LYS A 67 -5.90 7.30 7.66
C LYS A 67 -5.63 8.73 7.18
N LEU A 68 -4.45 8.99 6.64
CA LEU A 68 -4.00 10.34 6.31
C LEU A 68 -4.19 10.71 4.83
N TYR A 69 -4.03 9.75 3.91
CA TYR A 69 -3.85 10.05 2.49
C TYR A 69 -4.86 9.36 1.56
N SER A 70 -5.53 8.29 2.00
CA SER A 70 -6.35 7.47 1.10
C SER A 70 -7.77 8.01 0.93
N TYR A 71 -7.90 9.24 0.47
CA TYR A 71 -9.18 9.95 0.28
C TYR A 71 -9.38 10.39 -1.17
N GLY A 72 -10.61 10.78 -1.48
CA GLY A 72 -10.99 11.34 -2.77
C GLY A 72 -11.19 10.31 -3.87
N VAL A 73 -11.31 10.82 -5.09
CA VAL A 73 -11.48 10.00 -6.30
C VAL A 73 -10.27 9.13 -6.50
N GLN A 74 -10.49 7.91 -7.00
CA GLN A 74 -9.45 6.98 -7.38
C GLN A 74 -9.32 6.92 -8.90
N GLN A 75 -8.07 6.98 -9.38
CA GLN A 75 -7.71 6.70 -10.77
C GLN A 75 -6.81 5.48 -10.81
N ASP A 76 -7.20 4.46 -11.55
CA ASP A 76 -6.45 3.22 -11.71
C ASP A 76 -5.54 3.27 -12.94
N TYR A 77 -4.36 2.64 -12.82
CA TYR A 77 -3.34 2.45 -13.85
C TYR A 77 -2.96 0.96 -13.90
N PHE A 78 -3.86 0.14 -14.47
CA PHE A 78 -3.74 -1.32 -14.56
C PHE A 78 -3.38 -1.76 -15.98
N ASP A 79 -2.50 -1.03 -16.60
CA ASP A 79 -2.02 -1.19 -17.97
C ASP A 79 -0.94 -2.27 -18.13
N PHE A 80 -0.34 -2.72 -17.01
CA PHE A 80 0.68 -3.78 -17.01
C PHE A 80 0.31 -4.88 -16.02
N ALA A 81 0.40 -6.14 -16.45
CA ALA A 81 0.01 -7.29 -15.61
C ALA A 81 0.88 -7.47 -14.35
N THR A 82 2.15 -7.10 -14.44
CA THR A 82 3.12 -7.28 -13.35
C THR A 82 3.40 -6.01 -12.55
N CYS A 83 2.93 -4.86 -13.03
CA CYS A 83 3.11 -3.59 -12.37
C CYS A 83 1.83 -2.76 -12.50
N ILE A 84 1.12 -2.61 -11.42
CA ILE A 84 -0.13 -1.83 -11.35
C ILE A 84 0.03 -0.64 -10.41
N GLY A 85 -0.82 0.36 -10.57
CA GLY A 85 -0.85 1.49 -9.65
C GLY A 85 -2.22 2.14 -9.61
N TRP A 86 -2.40 3.02 -8.64
CA TRP A 86 -3.55 3.91 -8.55
C TRP A 86 -3.20 5.16 -7.78
N VAL A 87 -4.00 6.18 -7.95
CA VAL A 87 -3.90 7.46 -7.25
C VAL A 87 -5.18 7.70 -6.46
N ARG A 88 -5.04 8.27 -5.29
CA ARG A 88 -6.13 8.88 -4.53
C ARG A 88 -5.86 10.38 -4.49
N TYR A 89 -6.76 11.17 -5.05
CA TYR A 89 -6.54 12.60 -5.26
C TYR A 89 -6.71 13.48 -4.02
N GLY A 90 -7.16 12.90 -2.90
CA GLY A 90 -7.56 13.68 -1.74
C GLY A 90 -8.96 14.29 -1.89
N THR A 91 -9.36 15.03 -0.89
CA THR A 91 -10.61 15.80 -0.84
C THR A 91 -10.34 17.19 -0.27
N TRP A 92 -11.34 18.04 -0.27
CA TRP A 92 -11.21 19.36 0.33
C TRP A 92 -10.80 19.34 1.82
N ASP A 93 -11.34 18.39 2.59
CA ASP A 93 -11.05 18.22 4.04
C ASP A 93 -9.80 17.38 4.29
N HIS A 94 -9.43 16.52 3.35
CA HIS A 94 -8.24 15.67 3.36
C HIS A 94 -7.43 15.93 2.09
N ARG A 95 -6.72 17.04 2.10
CA ARG A 95 -6.05 17.59 0.90
C ARG A 95 -4.91 16.72 0.39
N PHE A 96 -4.34 15.94 1.28
CA PHE A 96 -3.26 15.02 0.89
C PHE A 96 -3.83 13.82 0.13
N GLY A 97 -3.23 13.50 -0.98
CA GLY A 97 -3.49 12.29 -1.74
C GLY A 97 -2.42 11.24 -1.50
N CYS A 98 -2.51 10.14 -2.23
CA CYS A 98 -1.41 9.18 -2.33
C CYS A 98 -1.38 8.53 -3.71
N ALA A 99 -0.18 8.16 -4.13
CA ALA A 99 0.04 7.30 -5.27
C ALA A 99 0.58 5.95 -4.78
N VAL A 100 0.08 4.88 -5.34
CA VAL A 100 0.52 3.52 -5.01
C VAL A 100 0.99 2.84 -6.28
N VAL A 101 2.19 2.28 -6.22
CA VAL A 101 2.74 1.41 -7.27
C VAL A 101 3.03 0.06 -6.64
N MET A 102 2.65 -0.99 -7.31
CA MET A 102 2.86 -2.36 -6.87
C MET A 102 3.42 -3.19 -8.02
N SER A 103 4.48 -3.93 -7.75
CA SER A 103 5.05 -4.90 -8.69
C SER A 103 5.20 -6.26 -8.02
N ASN A 104 4.94 -7.33 -8.74
CA ASN A 104 5.12 -8.72 -8.29
C ASN A 104 6.19 -9.47 -9.07
N ALA A 105 6.95 -8.78 -9.91
CA ALA A 105 7.97 -9.38 -10.79
C ALA A 105 9.31 -8.59 -10.81
N GLY A 106 9.61 -7.86 -9.73
CA GLY A 106 10.80 -7.03 -9.59
C GLY A 106 10.49 -5.53 -9.67
N PRO A 107 11.52 -4.67 -9.74
CA PRO A 107 11.33 -3.23 -9.77
C PRO A 107 10.40 -2.78 -10.89
N GLY A 108 9.48 -1.88 -10.58
CA GLY A 108 8.52 -1.35 -11.52
C GLY A 108 8.41 0.16 -11.42
N GLU A 109 8.10 0.80 -12.53
CA GLU A 109 7.90 2.23 -12.65
C GLU A 109 6.54 2.51 -13.27
N LYS A 110 5.88 3.58 -12.80
CA LYS A 110 4.61 4.01 -13.34
C LYS A 110 4.49 5.52 -13.38
N LYS A 111 4.09 6.03 -14.53
CA LYS A 111 3.71 7.43 -14.68
C LYS A 111 2.23 7.59 -14.40
N MET A 112 1.90 8.43 -13.43
CA MET A 112 0.53 8.62 -12.99
C MET A 112 0.23 10.10 -12.78
N HIS A 113 -0.94 10.54 -13.19
CA HIS A 113 -1.41 11.89 -12.90
C HIS A 113 -1.96 11.95 -11.46
N VAL A 114 -1.40 12.81 -10.63
CA VAL A 114 -1.78 12.90 -9.21
C VAL A 114 -2.68 14.08 -8.89
N GLY A 115 -3.00 14.89 -9.89
CA GLY A 115 -3.84 16.09 -9.78
C GLY A 115 -3.02 17.38 -9.70
N GLU A 116 -3.49 18.41 -10.40
CA GLU A 116 -2.82 19.71 -10.49
C GLU A 116 -2.64 20.39 -9.13
N MET A 117 -3.49 20.08 -8.16
CA MET A 117 -3.42 20.64 -6.81
C MET A 117 -2.14 20.23 -6.05
N HIS A 118 -1.43 19.19 -6.52
CA HIS A 118 -0.19 18.68 -5.92
C HIS A 118 1.06 19.15 -6.67
N ALA A 119 0.92 19.95 -7.74
CA ALA A 119 2.05 20.44 -8.51
C ALA A 119 3.05 21.21 -7.64
N GLY A 120 4.33 20.87 -7.76
CA GLY A 120 5.42 21.44 -6.96
C GLY A 120 5.57 20.83 -5.56
N GLU A 121 4.69 19.90 -5.15
CA GLU A 121 4.87 19.15 -3.90
C GLU A 121 6.00 18.13 -4.05
N LYS A 122 6.61 17.77 -2.91
CA LYS A 122 7.59 16.69 -2.81
C LYS A 122 6.98 15.55 -2.04
N TRP A 123 6.93 14.40 -2.68
CA TRP A 123 6.39 13.19 -2.09
C TRP A 123 7.50 12.18 -1.78
N THR A 124 7.31 11.43 -0.69
CA THR A 124 8.25 10.41 -0.23
C THR A 124 7.54 9.08 -0.07
N ASP A 125 8.30 7.99 -0.06
CA ASP A 125 7.76 6.67 0.23
C ASP A 125 7.41 6.54 1.72
N VAL A 126 6.13 6.31 2.00
CA VAL A 126 5.61 6.16 3.37
C VAL A 126 6.08 4.87 4.04
N LEU A 127 6.49 3.87 3.26
CA LEU A 127 7.04 2.61 3.76
C LEU A 127 8.54 2.70 4.04
N GLY A 128 9.21 3.69 3.44
CA GLY A 128 10.65 3.90 3.56
C GLY A 128 11.47 2.85 2.80
N TRP A 129 10.89 2.18 1.82
CA TRP A 129 11.60 1.21 0.98
C TRP A 129 12.41 1.90 -0.10
N GLU A 130 11.88 2.99 -0.64
CA GLU A 130 12.60 3.88 -1.53
C GLU A 130 13.10 5.11 -0.78
N THR A 131 14.33 5.51 -1.08
CA THR A 131 14.95 6.72 -0.52
C THR A 131 14.90 7.85 -1.53
N GLY A 132 14.58 9.05 -1.05
CA GLY A 132 14.52 10.24 -1.88
C GLY A 132 13.14 10.88 -1.88
N GLU A 133 13.05 11.96 -2.63
CA GLU A 133 11.83 12.72 -2.83
C GLU A 133 11.51 12.74 -4.32
N VAL A 134 10.24 12.66 -4.66
CA VAL A 134 9.76 12.86 -6.01
C VAL A 134 9.03 14.19 -6.05
N GLU A 135 9.54 15.12 -6.83
CA GLU A 135 8.86 16.39 -7.09
C GLU A 135 7.75 16.16 -8.12
N ILE A 136 6.55 16.59 -7.76
CA ILE A 136 5.38 16.50 -8.63
C ILE A 136 5.48 17.62 -9.66
N ASP A 137 5.64 17.26 -10.92
CA ASP A 137 5.55 18.22 -12.02
C ASP A 137 4.09 18.64 -12.27
N HIS A 138 3.88 19.52 -13.25
CA HIS A 138 2.54 20.03 -13.52
C HIS A 138 1.55 18.99 -14.10
N GLU A 139 2.04 17.81 -14.50
CA GLU A 139 1.22 16.82 -15.18
C GLU A 139 1.38 15.39 -14.67
N VAL A 140 2.59 14.96 -14.27
CA VAL A 140 2.88 13.53 -14.12
C VAL A 140 3.79 13.23 -12.94
N PHE A 141 3.40 12.26 -12.15
CA PHE A 141 4.22 11.63 -11.12
C PHE A 141 4.80 10.30 -11.63
N SER A 142 6.09 10.11 -11.42
CA SER A 142 6.78 8.84 -11.68
C SER A 142 7.18 8.22 -10.35
N CYS A 143 6.69 7.03 -10.04
CA CYS A 143 7.07 6.31 -8.84
C CYS A 143 7.79 5.02 -9.19
N LEU A 144 8.93 4.80 -8.55
CA LEU A 144 9.65 3.53 -8.59
C LEU A 144 9.19 2.69 -7.40
N SER A 145 8.87 1.43 -7.64
CA SER A 145 8.61 0.45 -6.59
C SER A 145 9.59 -0.70 -6.77
N SER A 146 10.37 -0.96 -5.74
CA SER A 146 11.16 -2.19 -5.62
C SER A 146 10.54 -3.05 -4.52
N ILE A 147 10.23 -4.27 -4.84
CA ILE A 147 9.97 -5.33 -3.88
C ILE A 147 10.93 -6.47 -4.16
#